data_13f975a4b7edc93be34487506865cb50
#
_entry.id   13f975a4b7edc93be34487506865cb50
#
_cell.length_a   1.000
_cell.length_b   1.000
_cell.length_c   1.000
_cell.angle_alpha   90.00
_cell.angle_beta   90.00
_cell.angle_gamma   90.00
#
_symmetry.space_group_name_H-M   'P 1'
#
loop_
_entity.id
_entity.type
_entity.pdbx_description
1 polymer ?
#
loop_
_entity_poly.entity_id
_entity_poly.type
_entity_poly.pdbx_seq_one_letter_code
_entity_poly.pdbx_strand_id
1 'polypeptide(L)'
;MNKQIEATPKNDKGFTLVELLIVIVILGILAAVTVFAVRGITDKSQENSCATEKRAIETATEAYFADTGGDAGTMAVLVGTYLRTDPSARFTLTAGSPPTITGVGDCAAVVATTTTAP
;
A
#
# COMPACT_ATOMS: atom_id res chain seq x y z
N MET A 1 -5.46 -67.96 -1.79
CA MET A 1 -5.27 -67.30 -1.41
C MET A 1 -5.62 -66.13 -1.35
N ASN A 2 -6.05 -65.78 -1.23
CA ASN A 2 -6.40 -64.78 -1.21
C ASN A 2 -6.11 -63.90 -0.40
N LYS A 3 -5.67 -63.40 -0.39
CA LYS A 3 -5.34 -62.55 0.24
C LYS A 3 -5.97 -61.55 0.43
N GLN A 4 -6.39 -61.31 0.77
CA GLN A 4 -6.93 -60.37 1.02
C GLN A 4 -6.56 -59.36 1.46
N ILE A 5 -6.53 -58.85 1.13
CA ILE A 5 -6.26 -57.81 1.27
C ILE A 5 -6.81 -57.13 2.19
N GLU A 6 -6.91 -57.19 2.92
CA GLU A 6 -7.37 -56.54 3.75
C GLU A 6 -7.02 -55.48 4.08
N ALA A 7 -7.38 -54.74 3.77
CA ALA A 7 -7.36 -53.59 4.14
C ALA A 7 -7.11 -53.44 5.47
N THR A 8 -6.20 -53.26 5.79
CA THR A 8 -5.98 -53.10 6.97
C THR A 8 -5.97 -51.88 7.28
N PRO A 9 -6.60 -51.42 7.81
CA PRO A 9 -6.73 -50.24 8.11
C PRO A 9 -5.99 -49.77 9.02
N LYS A 10 -5.83 -50.18 9.59
CA LYS A 10 -5.19 -49.95 10.47
C LYS A 10 -4.85 -48.83 10.85
N ASN A 11 -4.42 -48.09 10.63
CA ASN A 11 -3.98 -46.96 11.09
C ASN A 11 -4.67 -45.93 10.55
N ASP A 12 -5.59 -46.11 9.86
CA ASP A 12 -6.30 -45.14 9.41
C ASP A 12 -7.19 -44.74 10.38
N LYS A 13 -6.86 -44.01 11.27
CA LYS A 13 -7.67 -43.41 12.07
C LYS A 13 -8.32 -42.37 11.38
N GLY A 14 -9.46 -42.42 10.98
CA GLY A 14 -10.21 -41.29 10.46
C GLY A 14 -10.37 -40.23 11.50
N PHE A 15 -10.52 -39.00 11.09
CA PHE A 15 -10.82 -37.90 11.96
C PHE A 15 -12.25 -38.07 12.47
N THR A 16 -12.49 -37.69 13.66
CA THR A 16 -13.86 -37.63 14.18
C THR A 16 -14.53 -36.39 13.61
N LEU A 17 -15.82 -36.42 13.57
CA LEU A 17 -16.61 -35.30 13.10
C LEU A 17 -16.40 -34.06 13.95
N VAL A 18 -16.21 -34.23 15.26
CA VAL A 18 -15.95 -33.13 16.18
C VAL A 18 -14.59 -32.49 15.92
N GLU A 19 -13.57 -33.30 15.59
CA GLU A 19 -12.26 -32.77 15.29
C GLU A 19 -12.30 -31.86 14.05
N LEU A 20 -13.02 -32.27 13.02
CA LEU A 20 -13.17 -31.48 11.83
C LEU A 20 -13.98 -30.22 12.13
N LEU A 21 -15.02 -30.33 12.94
CA LEU A 21 -15.84 -29.19 13.31
C LEU A 21 -15.04 -28.13 14.05
N ILE A 22 -14.21 -28.53 15.01
CA ILE A 22 -13.37 -27.60 15.76
C ILE A 22 -12.44 -26.86 14.82
N VAL A 23 -11.84 -27.57 13.88
CA VAL A 23 -10.89 -26.97 12.94
C VAL A 23 -11.54 -25.88 12.08
N ILE A 24 -12.71 -26.18 11.51
CA ILE A 24 -13.39 -25.19 10.67
C ILE A 24 -13.89 -23.98 11.47
N VAL A 25 -14.28 -24.18 12.73
CA VAL A 25 -14.69 -23.07 13.58
C VAL A 25 -13.50 -22.16 13.88
N ILE A 26 -12.36 -22.73 14.24
CA ILE A 26 -11.14 -21.96 14.51
C ILE A 26 -10.70 -21.21 13.27
N LEU A 27 -10.68 -21.87 12.12
CA LEU A 27 -10.32 -21.24 10.86
C LEU A 27 -11.26 -20.09 10.50
N GLY A 28 -12.56 -20.26 10.77
CA GLY A 28 -13.54 -19.20 10.53
C GLY A 28 -13.29 -17.96 11.38
N ILE A 29 -12.98 -18.15 12.66
CA ILE A 29 -12.69 -17.06 13.57
C ILE A 29 -11.41 -16.35 13.14
N LEU A 30 -10.37 -17.10 12.84
CA LEU A 30 -9.09 -16.53 12.40
C LEU A 30 -9.23 -15.77 11.09
N ALA A 31 -10.00 -16.31 10.16
CA ALA A 31 -10.26 -15.66 8.88
C ALA A 31 -10.96 -14.32 9.08
N ALA A 32 -11.96 -14.27 9.97
CA ALA A 32 -12.69 -13.05 10.24
C ALA A 32 -11.78 -11.95 10.82
N VAL A 33 -10.94 -12.33 11.78
CA VAL A 33 -10.00 -11.38 12.41
C VAL A 33 -8.96 -10.90 11.40
N THR A 34 -8.47 -11.80 10.56
CA THR A 34 -7.46 -11.46 9.56
C THR A 34 -7.99 -10.47 8.54
N VAL A 35 -9.21 -10.67 8.05
CA VAL A 35 -9.82 -9.76 7.08
C VAL A 35 -9.97 -8.36 7.68
N PHE A 36 -10.40 -8.29 8.94
CA PHE A 36 -10.55 -7.00 9.61
C PHE A 36 -9.22 -6.29 9.79
N ALA A 37 -8.19 -7.03 10.22
CA ALA A 37 -6.85 -6.47 10.43
C ALA A 37 -6.23 -5.97 9.12
N VAL A 38 -6.42 -6.72 8.03
CA VAL A 38 -5.87 -6.34 6.72
C VAL A 38 -6.51 -5.06 6.20
N ARG A 39 -7.80 -4.87 6.41
CA ARG A 39 -8.45 -3.62 5.98
C ARG A 39 -7.87 -2.41 6.68
N GLY A 40 -7.67 -2.49 7.99
CA GLY A 40 -7.06 -1.40 8.73
C GLY A 40 -5.64 -1.11 8.29
N ILE A 41 -4.85 -2.14 8.02
CA ILE A 41 -3.48 -2.00 7.55
C ILE A 41 -3.45 -1.40 6.14
N THR A 42 -4.38 -1.79 5.29
CA THR A 42 -4.43 -1.30 3.91
C THR A 42 -4.69 0.21 3.87
N ASP A 43 -5.65 0.70 4.66
CA ASP A 43 -5.97 2.12 4.72
C ASP A 43 -4.77 2.92 5.22
N LYS A 44 -4.13 2.44 6.28
CA LYS A 44 -2.97 3.12 6.84
C LYS A 44 -1.76 3.04 5.92
N SER A 45 -1.59 1.93 5.23
CA SER A 45 -0.53 1.76 4.25
C SER A 45 -0.69 2.71 3.07
N GLN A 46 -1.91 2.93 2.63
CA GLN A 46 -2.21 3.87 1.56
C GLN A 46 -1.92 5.30 1.99
N GLU A 47 -2.33 5.67 3.21
CA GLU A 47 -2.04 6.97 3.77
C GLU A 47 -0.53 7.20 3.87
N ASN A 48 0.22 6.21 4.37
CA ASN A 48 1.66 6.29 4.48
C ASN A 48 2.33 6.35 3.10
N SER A 49 1.79 5.63 2.13
CA SER A 49 2.28 5.66 0.76
C SER A 49 2.10 7.04 0.14
N CYS A 50 0.95 7.65 0.34
CA CYS A 50 0.68 9.01 -0.14
C CYS A 50 1.61 10.02 0.52
N ALA A 51 1.86 9.89 1.82
CA ALA A 51 2.75 10.80 2.54
C ALA A 51 4.19 10.66 2.04
N THR A 52 4.65 9.44 1.79
CA THR A 52 5.99 9.17 1.28
C THR A 52 6.16 9.71 -0.14
N GLU A 53 5.16 9.50 -0.98
CA GLU A 53 5.18 9.98 -2.36
C GLU A 53 5.18 11.51 -2.40
N LYS A 54 4.42 12.15 -1.52
CA LYS A 54 4.42 13.60 -1.40
C LYS A 54 5.79 14.13 -1.02
N ARG A 55 6.46 13.49 -0.06
CA ARG A 55 7.82 13.88 0.33
C ARG A 55 8.81 13.72 -0.81
N ALA A 56 8.65 12.70 -1.62
CA ALA A 56 9.50 12.50 -2.80
C ALA A 56 9.32 13.65 -3.80
N ILE A 57 8.08 14.10 -3.99
CA ILE A 57 7.80 15.25 -4.86
C ILE A 57 8.39 16.52 -4.28
N GLU A 58 8.26 16.74 -2.98
CA GLU A 58 8.85 17.89 -2.30
C GLU A 58 10.37 17.92 -2.50
N THR A 59 11.02 16.78 -2.26
CA THR A 59 12.46 16.66 -2.46
C THR A 59 12.84 16.94 -3.92
N ALA A 60 12.04 16.45 -4.86
CA ALA A 60 12.29 16.69 -6.28
C ALA A 60 12.16 18.16 -6.65
N THR A 61 11.20 18.89 -6.08
CA THR A 61 11.06 20.32 -6.33
C THR A 61 12.23 21.09 -5.75
N GLU A 62 12.73 20.70 -4.60
CA GLU A 62 13.91 21.32 -4.00
C GLU A 62 15.18 21.07 -4.83
N ALA A 63 15.34 19.83 -5.32
CA ALA A 63 16.46 19.50 -6.19
C ALA A 63 16.40 20.28 -7.49
N TYR A 64 15.22 20.42 -8.06
CA TYR A 64 15.02 21.21 -9.27
C TYR A 64 15.41 22.69 -9.03
N PHE A 65 14.97 23.23 -7.90
CA PHE A 65 15.33 24.61 -7.53
C PHE A 65 16.82 24.77 -7.35
N ALA A 66 17.48 23.81 -6.72
CA ALA A 66 18.92 23.84 -6.50
C ALA A 66 19.68 23.80 -7.82
N ASP A 67 19.18 23.07 -8.81
CA ASP A 67 19.84 22.91 -10.10
C ASP A 67 19.58 24.08 -11.05
N THR A 68 18.37 24.62 -11.04
CA THR A 68 17.95 25.61 -12.03
C THR A 68 17.85 27.04 -11.49
N GLY A 69 17.71 27.17 -10.16
CA GLY A 69 17.50 28.46 -9.53
C GLY A 69 16.05 28.96 -9.58
N GLY A 70 15.14 28.15 -10.12
CA GLY A 70 13.73 28.51 -10.23
C GLY A 70 12.83 27.41 -9.72
N ASP A 71 11.59 27.75 -9.42
CA ASP A 71 10.63 26.79 -8.94
C ASP A 71 10.05 25.94 -10.08
N ALA A 72 9.75 24.68 -9.78
CA ALA A 72 9.14 23.79 -10.75
C ALA A 72 7.70 24.24 -11.01
N GLY A 73 7.36 24.52 -12.24
CA GLY A 73 6.03 24.98 -12.60
C GLY A 73 5.06 23.86 -12.90
N THR A 74 5.54 22.69 -13.25
CA THR A 74 4.69 21.55 -13.60
C THR A 74 5.34 20.27 -13.14
N MET A 75 4.53 19.23 -12.96
CA MET A 75 5.02 17.91 -12.60
C MET A 75 5.95 17.33 -13.70
N ALA A 76 5.66 17.67 -14.95
CA ALA A 76 6.40 17.14 -16.10
C ALA A 76 7.90 17.46 -16.06
N VAL A 77 8.30 18.61 -15.52
CA VAL A 77 9.71 18.98 -15.47
C VAL A 77 10.49 18.17 -14.42
N LEU A 78 9.78 17.55 -13.49
CA LEU A 78 10.40 16.73 -12.45
C LEU A 78 10.55 15.27 -12.88
N VAL A 79 9.64 14.80 -13.74
CA VAL A 79 9.61 13.40 -14.15
C VAL A 79 10.79 13.11 -15.06
N GLY A 80 11.46 12.02 -14.79
CA GLY A 80 12.61 11.56 -15.58
C GLY A 80 13.95 11.90 -14.96
N THR A 81 14.13 13.11 -14.47
CA THR A 81 15.41 13.53 -13.87
C THR A 81 15.37 13.45 -12.35
N TYR A 82 14.31 13.97 -11.75
CA TYR A 82 14.17 14.04 -10.29
C TYR A 82 13.19 13.00 -9.73
N LEU A 83 12.23 12.59 -10.55
CA LEU A 83 11.25 11.55 -10.19
C LEU A 83 11.32 10.43 -11.23
N ARG A 84 11.34 9.20 -10.76
CA ARG A 84 11.37 8.04 -11.65
C ARG A 84 10.04 7.77 -12.31
N THR A 85 8.97 8.01 -11.58
CA THR A 85 7.62 7.72 -12.03
C THR A 85 6.80 9.00 -11.97
N ASP A 86 5.79 9.07 -12.82
CA ASP A 86 4.92 10.23 -12.88
C ASP A 86 3.81 10.10 -11.82
N PRO A 87 3.80 10.95 -10.79
CA PRO A 87 2.81 10.90 -9.74
C PRO A 87 1.54 11.69 -10.05
N SER A 88 1.35 12.14 -11.28
CA SER A 88 0.22 13.02 -11.65
C SER A 88 -1.15 12.43 -11.41
N ALA A 89 -1.25 11.08 -11.31
CA ALA A 89 -2.52 10.43 -11.00
C ALA A 89 -2.94 10.63 -9.54
N ARG A 90 -2.00 10.94 -8.67
CA ARG A 90 -2.22 11.07 -7.23
C ARG A 90 -1.92 12.45 -6.68
N PHE A 91 -1.10 13.22 -7.36
CA PHE A 91 -0.68 14.55 -6.91
C PHE A 91 -0.68 15.55 -8.06
N THR A 92 -1.04 16.76 -7.74
CA THR A 92 -0.99 17.88 -8.66
C THR A 92 0.04 18.87 -8.13
N LEU A 93 0.89 19.36 -9.02
CA LEU A 93 1.84 20.40 -8.69
C LEU A 93 1.30 21.73 -9.27
N THR A 94 1.11 22.68 -8.40
CA THR A 94 0.65 24.02 -8.81
C THR A 94 1.83 24.98 -8.71
N ALA A 95 2.07 25.70 -9.77
CA ALA A 95 3.15 26.68 -9.82
C ALA A 95 3.01 27.73 -8.73
N GLY A 96 4.12 28.06 -8.11
CA GLY A 96 4.18 29.04 -7.03
C GLY A 96 5.61 29.12 -6.52
N SER A 97 5.86 29.98 -5.58
CA SER A 97 7.18 30.09 -4.95
C SER A 97 7.00 30.08 -3.42
N PRO A 98 7.09 28.93 -2.80
CA PRO A 98 7.35 27.59 -3.37
C PRO A 98 6.11 26.98 -4.04
N PRO A 99 6.29 25.96 -4.89
CA PRO A 99 5.16 25.31 -5.53
C PRO A 99 4.33 24.52 -4.53
N THR A 100 3.04 24.39 -4.82
CA THR A 100 2.09 23.69 -3.94
C THR A 100 1.81 22.30 -4.47
N ILE A 101 1.91 21.31 -3.60
CA ILE A 101 1.63 19.93 -3.92
C ILE A 101 0.32 19.53 -3.27
N THR A 102 -0.65 19.13 -4.08
CA THR A 102 -1.98 18.76 -3.61
C THR A 102 -2.28 17.31 -3.97
N GLY A 103 -2.73 16.53 -3.00
CA GLY A 103 -3.16 15.16 -3.26
C GLY A 103 -4.48 15.13 -4.00
N VAL A 104 -4.61 14.21 -4.96
CA VAL A 104 -5.84 13.99 -5.72
C VAL A 104 -6.09 12.48 -5.79
N GLY A 105 -7.30 12.09 -6.16
CA GLY A 105 -7.64 10.67 -6.26
C GLY A 105 -7.48 9.97 -4.93
N ASP A 106 -6.70 8.91 -4.92
CA ASP A 106 -6.48 8.10 -3.72
C ASP A 106 -5.72 8.85 -2.62
N CYS A 107 -5.03 9.91 -2.96
CA CYS A 107 -4.28 10.72 -2.03
C CYS A 107 -4.95 12.06 -1.71
N ALA A 108 -6.20 12.23 -2.07
CA ALA A 108 -6.94 13.49 -1.85
C ALA A 108 -7.07 13.87 -0.38
N ALA A 109 -6.99 12.90 0.53
CA ALA A 109 -7.09 13.13 1.96
C ALA A 109 -5.79 13.68 2.57
N VAL A 110 -4.70 13.65 1.80
CA VAL A 110 -3.42 14.18 2.27
C VAL A 110 -3.49 15.68 2.12
N VAL A 111 -3.54 16.37 3.25
CA VAL A 111 -3.70 17.82 3.28
C VAL A 111 -2.60 18.49 2.47
N ALA A 112 -3.02 19.45 1.66
CA ALA A 112 -2.10 20.29 0.94
C ALA A 112 -1.24 21.04 1.96
N THR A 113 0.02 20.67 2.03
CA THR A 113 0.96 21.40 2.86
C THR A 113 1.73 22.28 1.90
N THR A 114 1.64 23.57 2.11
CA THR A 114 2.56 24.47 1.45
C THR A 114 3.93 24.13 2.00
N THR A 115 4.83 23.72 1.14
CA THR A 115 6.18 23.46 1.59
C THR A 115 6.78 24.79 1.97
N THR A 116 6.82 25.05 3.27
CA THR A 116 7.55 26.20 3.72
C THR A 116 9.00 25.76 3.66
N ALA A 117 9.70 26.23 2.68
CA ALA A 117 11.13 26.07 2.65
C ALA A 117 11.70 26.71 3.92
N PRO A 118 12.62 26.06 4.60
CA PRO A 118 13.26 26.67 5.75
C PRO A 118 14.09 27.89 5.33
#